data_991eb6962ecd15c4520c1818ea4f3eea
#
_entry.id   991eb6962ecd15c4520c1818ea4f3eea
#
_cell.length_a   1.000
_cell.length_b   1.000
_cell.length_c   1.000
_cell.angle_alpha   90.00
_cell.angle_beta   90.00
_cell.angle_gamma   90.00
#
_symmetry.space_group_name_H-M   'P 1'
#
loop_
_entity.id
_entity.type
_entity.pdbx_description
1 polymer ?
#
loop_
_entity_poly.entity_id
_entity_poly.type
_entity_poly.pdbx_seq_one_letter_code
_entity_poly.pdbx_strand_id
1 'polypeptide(L)'
;MNGGDGASRRRAQGAGGASGRFGAMLGLWAVCVAAAAQGAPQAKPDPSRETQSAVADYNAGDYRAALVQFHDAAERGDRLAQFNYAMMLLTGEGVTANVDEGLRWLKRAADSNMSHAQYVYGRMFDDGEFVARNPAEAHRWFLRAAKQGHVQAELSLANQFLDGRGTPRDNRQAFAWYKQAADAGEPTAQYVTASFYERGGDGVEQNLNIARAYYAAAAAQGDETAGLKFRELSARLKSQGPASGVGAEPGSPRAAPQ
;
A
#
# COMPACT_ATOMS: atom_id res chain seq x y z
N MET A 1 -1.02 -72.75 13.87
CA MET A 1 -1.77 -72.59 12.63
C MET A 1 -2.11 -71.06 12.48
N ASN A 2 -1.58 -70.46 11.45
CA ASN A 2 -1.90 -69.20 10.81
C ASN A 2 -1.94 -67.97 11.70
N GLY A 3 -1.09 -67.01 11.62
CA GLY A 3 -0.43 -66.46 10.42
C GLY A 3 -1.22 -65.19 9.98
N GLY A 4 -0.73 -63.97 10.19
CA GLY A 4 -1.40 -62.76 9.76
C GLY A 4 -0.56 -61.52 10.08
N ASP A 5 0.47 -61.31 9.27
CA ASP A 5 1.23 -60.08 9.21
C ASP A 5 0.31 -58.88 8.84
N GLY A 6 0.31 -57.88 9.68
CA GLY A 6 -0.33 -56.60 9.46
C GLY A 6 0.70 -55.47 9.39
N ALA A 7 1.34 -55.31 8.23
CA ALA A 7 2.27 -54.23 7.98
C ALA A 7 1.53 -52.87 8.05
N SER A 8 1.83 -52.09 9.06
CA SER A 8 1.40 -50.71 9.21
C SER A 8 2.12 -49.82 8.18
N ARG A 9 1.42 -49.50 7.09
CA ARG A 9 1.82 -48.42 6.17
C ARG A 9 1.67 -47.08 6.88
N ARG A 10 2.74 -46.53 7.38
CA ARG A 10 2.83 -45.13 7.72
C ARG A 10 2.76 -44.34 6.41
N ARG A 11 1.61 -43.73 6.15
CA ARG A 11 1.49 -42.69 5.14
C ARG A 11 2.28 -41.49 5.64
N ALA A 12 3.35 -41.16 4.95
CA ALA A 12 3.93 -39.86 4.98
C ALA A 12 2.87 -38.89 4.44
N GLN A 13 2.31 -38.07 5.32
CA GLN A 13 1.52 -36.89 4.89
C GLN A 13 2.53 -35.90 4.36
N GLY A 14 2.54 -35.77 3.03
CA GLY A 14 3.32 -34.79 2.31
C GLY A 14 2.93 -33.40 2.70
N ALA A 15 3.92 -32.56 2.83
CA ALA A 15 3.80 -31.13 2.89
C ALA A 15 3.08 -30.63 1.63
N GLY A 16 1.78 -30.48 1.73
CA GLY A 16 0.95 -29.87 0.71
C GLY A 16 0.45 -28.52 1.22
N GLY A 17 0.79 -27.44 0.52
CA GLY A 17 -0.01 -26.26 0.68
C GLY A 17 0.66 -24.89 0.77
N ALA A 18 1.87 -24.72 0.24
CA ALA A 18 2.39 -23.37 0.03
C ALA A 18 2.06 -22.77 -1.36
N SER A 19 1.63 -23.62 -2.31
CA SER A 19 1.48 -23.24 -3.72
C SER A 19 0.21 -22.43 -4.06
N GLY A 20 -0.76 -22.33 -3.16
CA GLY A 20 -2.04 -21.66 -3.47
C GLY A 20 -2.06 -20.13 -3.23
N ARG A 21 -1.12 -19.60 -2.45
CA ARG A 21 -1.06 -18.16 -2.18
C ARG A 21 -0.15 -17.38 -3.11
N PHE A 22 0.80 -18.06 -3.73
CA PHE A 22 1.75 -17.44 -4.67
C PHE A 22 1.11 -16.94 -5.96
N GLY A 23 0.12 -17.65 -6.50
CA GLY A 23 -0.50 -17.28 -7.77
C GLY A 23 -1.25 -15.95 -7.77
N ALA A 24 -1.82 -15.55 -6.63
CA ALA A 24 -2.54 -14.27 -6.53
C ALA A 24 -1.59 -13.06 -6.32
N MET A 25 -0.43 -13.27 -5.70
CA MET A 25 0.58 -12.21 -5.54
C MET A 25 1.33 -11.92 -6.83
N LEU A 26 1.64 -12.94 -7.61
CA LEU A 26 2.39 -12.79 -8.87
C LEU A 26 1.69 -11.91 -9.89
N GLY A 27 0.35 -12.00 -9.99
CA GLY A 27 -0.44 -11.12 -10.85
C GLY A 27 -0.34 -9.64 -10.47
N LEU A 28 -0.22 -9.34 -9.19
CA LEU A 28 -0.02 -7.97 -8.70
C LEU A 28 1.42 -7.45 -8.93
N TRP A 29 2.41 -8.33 -8.87
CA TRP A 29 3.82 -7.95 -9.00
C TRP A 29 4.19 -7.58 -10.43
N ALA A 30 3.71 -8.34 -11.41
CA ALA A 30 3.94 -8.04 -12.84
C ALA A 30 3.26 -6.73 -13.27
N VAL A 31 2.07 -6.45 -12.74
CA VAL A 31 1.33 -5.20 -13.01
C VAL A 31 2.00 -3.99 -12.36
N CYS A 32 2.62 -4.14 -11.17
CA CYS A 32 3.33 -3.03 -10.51
C CYS A 32 4.57 -2.56 -11.27
N VAL A 33 5.25 -3.44 -12.00
CA VAL A 33 6.40 -3.04 -12.85
C VAL A 33 5.95 -2.09 -13.99
N ALA A 34 4.73 -2.25 -14.49
CA ALA A 34 4.14 -1.36 -15.49
C ALA A 34 3.49 -0.09 -14.87
N ALA A 35 2.91 -0.21 -13.67
CA ALA A 35 2.23 0.91 -13.01
C ALA A 35 3.18 1.90 -12.30
N ALA A 36 4.38 1.45 -11.88
CA ALA A 36 5.40 2.35 -11.33
C ALA A 36 5.88 3.41 -12.34
N ALA A 37 5.50 3.27 -13.61
CA ALA A 37 5.77 4.26 -14.65
C ALA A 37 4.81 5.45 -14.67
N GLN A 38 3.73 5.46 -13.86
CA GLN A 38 2.66 6.46 -13.99
C GLN A 38 2.47 7.41 -12.79
N GLY A 39 3.30 7.32 -11.74
CA GLY A 39 3.09 8.12 -10.53
C GLY A 39 4.27 9.01 -10.14
N ALA A 40 4.16 10.31 -10.39
CA ALA A 40 4.95 11.47 -9.99
C ALA A 40 6.13 11.86 -10.92
N PRO A 41 6.39 13.17 -11.12
CA PRO A 41 7.49 13.64 -11.97
C PRO A 41 8.82 13.56 -11.20
N GLN A 42 9.29 12.35 -10.95
CA GLN A 42 10.69 12.12 -10.68
C GLN A 42 11.34 11.77 -12.01
N ALA A 43 12.46 12.43 -12.34
CA ALA A 43 13.27 12.05 -13.49
C ALA A 43 13.44 10.53 -13.47
N LYS A 44 12.77 9.85 -14.41
CA LYS A 44 12.85 8.40 -14.53
C LYS A 44 14.31 8.04 -14.67
N PRO A 45 14.91 7.19 -13.81
CA PRO A 45 16.06 6.46 -14.25
C PRO A 45 15.58 5.64 -15.44
N ASP A 46 16.06 5.97 -16.62
CA ASP A 46 15.76 5.21 -17.84
C ASP A 46 16.29 3.78 -17.59
N PRO A 47 15.40 2.75 -17.49
CA PRO A 47 15.89 1.41 -17.22
C PRO A 47 16.87 1.06 -18.31
N SER A 48 18.00 0.43 -17.97
CA SER A 48 18.99 0.05 -18.96
C SER A 48 18.32 -0.75 -20.09
N ARG A 49 18.83 -0.68 -21.30
CA ARG A 49 18.25 -1.44 -22.43
C ARG A 49 18.07 -2.92 -22.10
N GLU A 50 18.99 -3.45 -21.30
CA GLU A 50 18.95 -4.84 -20.85
C GLU A 50 17.82 -5.11 -19.87
N THR A 51 17.56 -4.21 -18.92
CA THR A 51 16.40 -4.33 -18.01
C THR A 51 15.10 -4.26 -18.80
N GLN A 52 15.01 -3.42 -19.84
CA GLN A 52 13.84 -3.38 -20.73
C GLN A 52 13.67 -4.68 -21.52
N SER A 53 14.76 -5.23 -22.07
CA SER A 53 14.76 -6.53 -22.75
C SER A 53 14.34 -7.64 -21.79
N ALA A 54 14.89 -7.67 -20.59
CA ALA A 54 14.56 -8.64 -19.55
C ALA A 54 13.08 -8.60 -19.16
N VAL A 55 12.48 -7.40 -19.06
CA VAL A 55 11.03 -7.23 -18.81
C VAL A 55 10.22 -7.77 -19.99
N ALA A 56 10.66 -7.56 -21.24
CA ALA A 56 9.98 -8.09 -22.41
C ALA A 56 10.00 -9.64 -22.45
N ASP A 57 11.16 -10.23 -22.16
CA ASP A 57 11.33 -11.69 -22.09
C ASP A 57 10.50 -12.29 -20.96
N TYR A 58 10.50 -11.65 -19.77
CA TYR A 58 9.66 -12.06 -18.65
C TYR A 58 8.17 -12.05 -19.02
N ASN A 59 7.68 -11.00 -19.67
CA ASN A 59 6.30 -10.88 -20.12
C ASN A 59 5.95 -11.89 -21.22
N ALA A 60 6.92 -12.32 -22.02
CA ALA A 60 6.79 -13.38 -23.01
C ALA A 60 6.84 -14.80 -22.41
N GLY A 61 7.13 -14.94 -21.11
CA GLY A 61 7.27 -16.23 -20.42
C GLY A 61 8.66 -16.87 -20.56
N ASP A 62 9.62 -16.20 -21.20
CA ASP A 62 11.00 -16.65 -21.24
C ASP A 62 11.74 -16.24 -19.96
N TYR A 63 11.36 -16.86 -18.86
CA TYR A 63 11.91 -16.56 -17.54
C TYR A 63 13.41 -16.84 -17.44
N ARG A 64 13.96 -17.79 -18.24
CA ARG A 64 15.40 -18.07 -18.23
C ARG A 64 16.21 -16.95 -18.86
N ALA A 65 15.76 -16.44 -20.01
CA ALA A 65 16.41 -15.30 -20.65
C ALA A 65 16.30 -14.05 -19.78
N ALA A 66 15.09 -13.76 -19.24
CA ALA A 66 14.85 -12.66 -18.33
C ALA A 66 15.75 -12.72 -17.09
N LEU A 67 15.89 -13.91 -16.46
CA LEU A 67 16.71 -14.09 -15.27
C LEU A 67 18.16 -13.71 -15.50
N VAL A 68 18.76 -14.15 -16.62
CA VAL A 68 20.16 -13.82 -16.95
C VAL A 68 20.34 -12.32 -17.15
N GLN A 69 19.45 -11.70 -17.92
CA GLN A 69 19.54 -10.26 -18.20
C GLN A 69 19.28 -9.42 -16.96
N PHE A 70 18.31 -9.79 -16.11
CA PHE A 70 18.11 -9.10 -14.83
C PHE A 70 19.32 -9.25 -13.91
N HIS A 71 19.93 -10.43 -13.83
CA HIS A 71 21.14 -10.65 -13.05
C HIS A 71 22.26 -9.71 -13.52
N ASP A 72 22.53 -9.69 -14.82
CA ASP A 72 23.61 -8.90 -15.39
C ASP A 72 23.39 -7.38 -15.19
N ALA A 73 22.16 -6.91 -15.36
CA ALA A 73 21.81 -5.52 -15.10
C ALA A 73 21.85 -5.18 -13.60
N ALA A 74 21.43 -6.11 -12.73
CA ALA A 74 21.46 -5.96 -11.27
C ALA A 74 22.87 -5.83 -10.74
N GLU A 75 23.82 -6.62 -11.25
CA GLU A 75 25.25 -6.51 -10.90
C GLU A 75 25.84 -5.15 -11.30
N ARG A 76 25.38 -4.54 -12.38
CA ARG A 76 25.74 -3.20 -12.78
C ARG A 76 25.02 -2.09 -12.02
N GLY A 77 24.17 -2.44 -11.04
CA GLY A 77 23.53 -1.51 -10.14
C GLY A 77 22.17 -0.99 -10.59
N ASP A 78 21.58 -1.56 -11.64
CA ASP A 78 20.20 -1.23 -12.02
C ASP A 78 19.22 -1.69 -10.93
N ARG A 79 18.54 -0.74 -10.29
CA ARG A 79 17.66 -0.99 -9.14
C ARG A 79 16.41 -1.81 -9.51
N LEU A 80 15.89 -1.60 -10.73
CA LEU A 80 14.74 -2.34 -11.21
C LEU A 80 15.11 -3.80 -11.51
N ALA A 81 16.29 -4.00 -12.11
CA ALA A 81 16.83 -5.33 -12.34
C ALA A 81 17.12 -6.06 -11.02
N GLN A 82 17.70 -5.37 -10.02
CA GLN A 82 17.92 -5.92 -8.67
C GLN A 82 16.61 -6.40 -8.05
N PHE A 83 15.55 -5.60 -8.16
CA PHE A 83 14.24 -5.94 -7.65
C PHE A 83 13.63 -7.15 -8.38
N ASN A 84 13.62 -7.13 -9.72
CA ASN A 84 13.03 -8.21 -10.50
C ASN A 84 13.80 -9.52 -10.33
N TYR A 85 15.13 -9.47 -10.33
CA TYR A 85 15.97 -10.64 -10.07
C TYR A 85 15.71 -11.22 -8.68
N ALA A 86 15.60 -10.35 -7.66
CA ALA A 86 15.23 -10.77 -6.31
C ALA A 86 13.89 -11.50 -6.28
N MET A 87 12.88 -10.95 -6.98
CA MET A 87 11.56 -11.58 -7.00
C MET A 87 11.58 -12.94 -7.69
N MET A 88 12.28 -13.08 -8.82
CA MET A 88 12.43 -14.36 -9.50
C MET A 88 13.13 -15.42 -8.62
N LEU A 89 14.15 -15.02 -7.85
CA LEU A 89 14.81 -15.90 -6.89
C LEU A 89 13.89 -16.33 -5.73
N LEU A 90 13.07 -15.41 -5.22
CA LEU A 90 12.15 -15.68 -4.12
C LEU A 90 11.01 -16.61 -4.55
N THR A 91 10.50 -16.44 -5.76
CA THR A 91 9.37 -17.20 -6.29
C THR A 91 9.77 -18.48 -7.02
N GLY A 92 11.02 -18.58 -7.48
CA GLY A 92 11.51 -19.72 -8.27
C GLY A 92 11.09 -19.65 -9.75
N GLU A 93 10.84 -18.44 -10.27
CA GLU A 93 10.50 -18.28 -11.68
C GLU A 93 11.76 -18.32 -12.56
N GLY A 94 11.81 -19.29 -13.46
CA GLY A 94 12.97 -19.53 -14.33
C GLY A 94 14.19 -20.16 -13.65
N VAL A 95 14.16 -20.33 -12.33
CA VAL A 95 15.25 -20.87 -11.50
C VAL A 95 14.67 -21.61 -10.29
N THR A 96 15.46 -22.47 -9.66
CA THR A 96 15.10 -22.98 -8.33
C THR A 96 15.12 -21.85 -7.32
N ALA A 97 14.06 -21.72 -6.51
CA ALA A 97 13.94 -20.67 -5.50
C ALA A 97 15.16 -20.64 -4.57
N ASN A 98 15.69 -19.45 -4.35
CA ASN A 98 16.80 -19.18 -3.44
C ASN A 98 16.46 -17.97 -2.58
N VAL A 99 15.79 -18.24 -1.46
CA VAL A 99 15.26 -17.17 -0.57
C VAL A 99 16.37 -16.28 -0.02
N ASP A 100 17.48 -16.87 0.41
CA ASP A 100 18.58 -16.09 1.01
C ASP A 100 19.21 -15.11 0.01
N GLU A 101 19.39 -15.54 -1.21
CA GLU A 101 19.93 -14.69 -2.27
C GLU A 101 18.90 -13.63 -2.71
N GLY A 102 17.65 -14.05 -2.88
CA GLY A 102 16.55 -13.13 -3.23
C GLY A 102 16.40 -12.01 -2.21
N LEU A 103 16.44 -12.32 -0.91
CA LEU A 103 16.41 -11.32 0.15
C LEU A 103 17.61 -10.35 0.11
N ARG A 104 18.81 -10.86 -0.21
CA ARG A 104 19.98 -9.98 -0.35
C ARG A 104 19.79 -8.98 -1.49
N TRP A 105 19.31 -9.44 -2.64
CA TRP A 105 19.07 -8.58 -3.79
C TRP A 105 17.93 -7.59 -3.56
N LEU A 106 16.82 -8.03 -2.96
CA LEU A 106 15.72 -7.15 -2.59
C LEU A 106 16.17 -6.05 -1.63
N LYS A 107 16.95 -6.43 -0.60
CA LYS A 107 17.52 -5.47 0.33
C LYS A 107 18.44 -4.46 -0.38
N ARG A 108 19.27 -4.92 -1.34
CA ARG A 108 20.14 -4.04 -2.13
C ARG A 108 19.33 -3.03 -2.94
N ALA A 109 18.24 -3.43 -3.58
CA ALA A 109 17.32 -2.54 -4.28
C ALA A 109 16.66 -1.52 -3.33
N ALA A 110 16.22 -1.97 -2.15
CA ALA A 110 15.61 -1.13 -1.13
C ALA A 110 16.62 -0.11 -0.54
N ASP A 111 17.84 -0.54 -0.27
CA ASP A 111 18.93 0.34 0.20
C ASP A 111 19.37 1.34 -0.88
N SER A 112 19.23 0.99 -2.16
CA SER A 112 19.44 1.88 -3.30
C SER A 112 18.28 2.88 -3.52
N ASN A 113 17.44 3.07 -2.52
CA ASN A 113 16.33 4.03 -2.49
C ASN A 113 15.24 3.79 -3.54
N MET A 114 14.96 2.54 -3.88
CA MET A 114 13.81 2.16 -4.68
C MET A 114 12.58 2.04 -3.76
N SER A 115 11.63 2.97 -3.85
CA SER A 115 10.48 3.03 -2.94
C SER A 115 9.62 1.77 -2.97
N HIS A 116 9.44 1.18 -4.15
CA HIS A 116 8.72 -0.07 -4.29
C HIS A 116 9.43 -1.25 -3.61
N ALA A 117 10.76 -1.37 -3.76
CA ALA A 117 11.53 -2.39 -3.06
C ALA A 117 11.50 -2.21 -1.54
N GLN A 118 11.54 -0.97 -1.07
CA GLN A 118 11.38 -0.64 0.35
C GLN A 118 10.02 -1.07 0.88
N TYR A 119 8.96 -0.77 0.15
CA TYR A 119 7.61 -1.20 0.50
C TYR A 119 7.48 -2.72 0.57
N VAL A 120 7.96 -3.41 -0.46
CA VAL A 120 7.91 -4.88 -0.53
C VAL A 120 8.70 -5.53 0.60
N TYR A 121 9.91 -5.03 0.87
CA TYR A 121 10.73 -5.53 1.96
C TYR A 121 10.09 -5.27 3.32
N GLY A 122 9.45 -4.11 3.50
CA GLY A 122 8.63 -3.80 4.67
C GLY A 122 7.45 -4.77 4.84
N ARG A 123 6.75 -5.10 3.74
CA ARG A 123 5.66 -6.08 3.73
C ARG A 123 6.11 -7.46 4.19
N MET A 124 7.29 -7.92 3.77
CA MET A 124 7.83 -9.20 4.22
C MET A 124 8.00 -9.26 5.74
N PHE A 125 8.47 -8.18 6.35
CA PHE A 125 8.54 -8.09 7.82
C PHE A 125 7.18 -7.97 8.49
N ASP A 126 6.23 -7.30 7.87
CA ASP A 126 4.90 -7.13 8.45
C ASP A 126 4.08 -8.42 8.42
N ASP A 127 4.16 -9.16 7.31
CA ASP A 127 3.44 -10.40 7.09
C ASP A 127 4.19 -11.62 7.68
N GLY A 128 5.53 -11.53 7.83
CA GLY A 128 6.39 -12.65 8.23
C GLY A 128 6.64 -13.63 7.07
N GLU A 129 6.61 -13.14 5.83
CA GLU A 129 6.86 -13.93 4.64
C GLU A 129 8.36 -13.88 4.30
N PHE A 130 8.99 -15.02 4.12
CA PHE A 130 10.44 -15.20 3.91
C PHE A 130 11.35 -14.76 5.06
N VAL A 131 10.87 -13.92 5.97
CA VAL A 131 11.61 -13.44 7.15
C VAL A 131 10.75 -13.56 8.41
N ALA A 132 11.37 -13.60 9.57
CA ALA A 132 10.62 -13.55 10.84
C ALA A 132 9.83 -12.24 10.92
N ARG A 133 8.55 -12.35 11.30
CA ARG A 133 7.66 -11.19 11.44
C ARG A 133 8.25 -10.17 12.42
N ASN A 134 8.38 -8.92 11.97
CA ASN A 134 8.90 -7.82 12.75
C ASN A 134 8.21 -6.50 12.33
N PRO A 135 7.05 -6.16 12.92
CA PRO A 135 6.32 -4.96 12.55
C PRO A 135 7.09 -3.65 12.78
N ALA A 136 8.04 -3.63 13.73
CA ALA A 136 8.87 -2.44 13.95
C ALA A 136 9.89 -2.23 12.82
N GLU A 137 10.44 -3.31 12.26
CA GLU A 137 11.30 -3.23 11.07
C GLU A 137 10.46 -2.86 9.84
N ALA A 138 9.26 -3.45 9.69
CA ALA A 138 8.31 -3.08 8.64
C ALA A 138 8.01 -1.57 8.67
N HIS A 139 7.76 -1.01 9.86
CA HIS A 139 7.52 0.43 10.05
C HIS A 139 8.64 1.29 9.47
N ARG A 140 9.90 0.92 9.72
CA ARG A 140 11.06 1.68 9.21
C ARG A 140 11.12 1.68 7.70
N TRP A 141 10.85 0.52 7.07
CA TRP A 141 10.86 0.39 5.62
C TRP A 141 9.67 1.09 4.97
N PHE A 142 8.47 0.96 5.54
CA PHE A 142 7.30 1.71 5.06
C PHE A 142 7.52 3.22 5.16
N LEU A 143 8.14 3.70 6.26
CA LEU A 143 8.44 5.12 6.42
C LEU A 143 9.41 5.65 5.34
N ARG A 144 10.40 4.84 4.95
CA ARG A 144 11.30 5.19 3.84
C ARG A 144 10.56 5.30 2.51
N ALA A 145 9.69 4.32 2.21
CA ALA A 145 8.90 4.30 0.98
C ALA A 145 7.86 5.43 0.94
N ALA A 146 7.14 5.64 2.04
CA ALA A 146 6.11 6.68 2.16
C ALA A 146 6.68 8.09 2.02
N LYS A 147 7.87 8.36 2.55
CA LYS A 147 8.57 9.64 2.35
C LYS A 147 8.90 9.93 0.88
N GLN A 148 8.84 8.93 0.03
CA GLN A 148 9.00 9.06 -1.42
C GLN A 148 7.65 9.11 -2.16
N GLY A 149 6.52 9.18 -1.44
CA GLY A 149 5.18 9.20 -2.02
C GLY A 149 4.67 7.83 -2.47
N HIS A 150 5.18 6.73 -1.88
CA HIS A 150 4.65 5.41 -2.18
C HIS A 150 3.32 5.18 -1.44
N VAL A 151 2.21 5.35 -2.14
CA VAL A 151 0.85 5.37 -1.58
C VAL A 151 0.51 4.15 -0.72
N GLN A 152 0.91 2.94 -1.15
CA GLN A 152 0.64 1.72 -0.38
C GLN A 152 1.46 1.67 0.93
N ALA A 153 2.63 2.31 0.96
CA ALA A 153 3.41 2.45 2.18
C ALA A 153 2.80 3.50 3.12
N GLU A 154 2.23 4.57 2.59
CA GLU A 154 1.47 5.56 3.37
C GLU A 154 0.26 4.92 4.05
N LEU A 155 -0.51 4.09 3.33
CA LEU A 155 -1.61 3.30 3.89
C LEU A 155 -1.13 2.34 4.98
N SER A 156 -0.02 1.63 4.74
CA SER A 156 0.54 0.69 5.71
C SER A 156 0.95 1.40 6.99
N LEU A 157 1.57 2.57 6.89
CA LEU A 157 1.92 3.41 8.06
C LEU A 157 0.67 3.90 8.80
N ALA A 158 -0.33 4.38 8.06
CA ALA A 158 -1.58 4.85 8.65
C ALA A 158 -2.24 3.74 9.47
N ASN A 159 -2.32 2.53 8.92
CA ASN A 159 -2.83 1.36 9.63
C ASN A 159 -1.97 1.01 10.86
N GLN A 160 -0.63 1.04 10.73
CA GLN A 160 0.26 0.75 11.86
C GLN A 160 0.07 1.73 13.02
N PHE A 161 -0.06 3.03 12.74
CA PHE A 161 -0.36 4.04 13.76
C PHE A 161 -1.76 3.88 14.35
N LEU A 162 -2.75 3.48 13.55
CA LEU A 162 -4.11 3.27 14.04
C LEU A 162 -4.21 2.07 14.98
N ASP A 163 -3.49 0.98 14.64
CA ASP A 163 -3.52 -0.28 15.40
C ASP A 163 -2.49 -0.32 16.55
N GLY A 164 -1.48 0.55 16.52
CA GLY A 164 -0.34 0.47 17.44
C GLY A 164 0.59 -0.71 17.10
N ARG A 165 0.69 -1.08 15.81
CA ARG A 165 1.45 -2.24 15.34
C ARG A 165 2.83 -1.83 14.85
N GLY A 166 3.88 -2.23 15.57
CA GLY A 166 5.26 -1.85 15.26
C GLY A 166 5.65 -0.43 15.67
N THR A 167 4.69 0.37 16.09
CA THR A 167 4.83 1.73 16.60
C THR A 167 3.73 1.98 17.64
N PRO A 168 3.89 2.88 18.61
CA PRO A 168 2.79 3.28 19.48
C PRO A 168 1.60 3.82 18.67
N ARG A 169 0.38 3.52 19.17
CA ARG A 169 -0.84 4.02 18.56
C ARG A 169 -0.87 5.55 18.57
N ASP A 170 -1.14 6.14 17.41
CA ASP A 170 -1.25 7.59 17.24
C ASP A 170 -2.24 7.94 16.12
N ASN A 171 -3.46 8.31 16.52
CA ASN A 171 -4.52 8.64 15.57
C ASN A 171 -4.21 9.90 14.73
N ARG A 172 -3.40 10.85 15.25
CA ARG A 172 -2.99 12.04 14.48
C ARG A 172 -2.03 11.66 13.36
N GLN A 173 -1.06 10.80 13.66
CA GLN A 173 -0.15 10.27 12.63
C GLN A 173 -0.91 9.41 11.63
N ALA A 174 -1.82 8.55 12.10
CA ALA A 174 -2.68 7.77 11.22
C ALA A 174 -3.45 8.67 10.24
N PHE A 175 -4.12 9.69 10.76
CA PHE A 175 -4.85 10.67 9.93
C PHE A 175 -3.93 11.37 8.92
N ALA A 176 -2.74 11.80 9.35
CA ALA A 176 -1.80 12.50 8.46
C ALA A 176 -1.41 11.64 7.26
N TRP A 177 -1.09 10.37 7.48
CA TRP A 177 -0.73 9.44 6.42
C TRP A 177 -1.92 9.04 5.55
N TYR A 178 -3.11 8.78 6.15
CA TYR A 178 -4.33 8.57 5.36
C TYR A 178 -4.66 9.76 4.48
N LYS A 179 -4.54 10.98 5.01
CA LYS A 179 -4.80 12.18 4.24
C LYS A 179 -3.84 12.32 3.06
N GLN A 180 -2.57 12.01 3.24
CA GLN A 180 -1.58 12.04 2.16
C GLN A 180 -1.94 11.03 1.05
N ALA A 181 -2.26 9.78 1.41
CA ALA A 181 -2.71 8.77 0.46
C ALA A 181 -4.05 9.15 -0.23
N ALA A 182 -4.97 9.77 0.52
CA ALA A 182 -6.25 10.26 -0.01
C ALA A 182 -6.06 11.38 -1.04
N ASP A 183 -5.15 12.30 -0.76
CA ASP A 183 -4.78 13.41 -1.67
C ASP A 183 -4.08 12.88 -2.93
N ALA A 184 -3.39 11.72 -2.83
CA ALA A 184 -2.86 10.99 -3.98
C ALA A 184 -3.92 10.19 -4.76
N GLY A 185 -5.18 10.21 -4.30
CA GLY A 185 -6.33 9.60 -4.99
C GLY A 185 -6.68 8.19 -4.55
N GLU A 186 -6.10 7.65 -3.49
CA GLU A 186 -6.37 6.29 -3.03
C GLU A 186 -7.77 6.18 -2.40
N PRO A 187 -8.67 5.31 -2.90
CA PRO A 187 -10.09 5.31 -2.49
C PRO A 187 -10.31 4.97 -1.02
N THR A 188 -9.60 3.96 -0.50
CA THR A 188 -9.73 3.56 0.90
C THR A 188 -9.27 4.68 1.83
N ALA A 189 -8.17 5.36 1.48
CA ALA A 189 -7.69 6.51 2.24
C ALA A 189 -8.67 7.68 2.19
N GLN A 190 -9.30 7.92 1.05
CA GLN A 190 -10.33 8.96 0.91
C GLN A 190 -11.51 8.66 1.84
N TYR A 191 -12.01 7.41 1.87
CA TYR A 191 -13.08 7.02 2.78
C TYR A 191 -12.69 7.23 4.26
N VAL A 192 -11.51 6.75 4.66
CA VAL A 192 -11.05 6.86 6.04
C VAL A 192 -10.82 8.32 6.43
N THR A 193 -10.20 9.12 5.56
CA THR A 193 -9.99 10.56 5.78
C THR A 193 -11.33 11.29 5.92
N ALA A 194 -12.33 10.95 5.11
CA ALA A 194 -13.68 11.46 5.25
C ALA A 194 -14.27 11.15 6.63
N SER A 195 -14.08 9.92 7.13
CA SER A 195 -14.59 9.51 8.44
C SER A 195 -13.94 10.27 9.60
N PHE A 196 -12.65 10.61 9.49
CA PHE A 196 -11.98 11.49 10.46
C PHE A 196 -12.58 12.89 10.48
N TYR A 197 -12.81 13.49 9.32
CA TYR A 197 -13.47 14.81 9.23
C TYR A 197 -14.94 14.77 9.63
N GLU A 198 -15.66 13.66 9.38
CA GLU A 198 -17.06 13.49 9.81
C GLU A 198 -17.18 13.44 11.33
N ARG A 199 -16.28 12.69 11.99
CA ARG A 199 -16.30 12.48 13.43
C ARG A 199 -15.67 13.65 14.20
N GLY A 200 -14.56 14.18 13.71
CA GLY A 200 -13.67 15.07 14.47
C GLY A 200 -12.91 14.33 15.56
N GLY A 201 -12.19 15.09 16.39
CA GLY A 201 -11.37 14.53 17.47
C GLY A 201 -9.95 14.14 17.02
N ASP A 202 -9.13 13.66 17.95
CA ASP A 202 -7.74 13.26 17.68
C ASP A 202 -6.87 14.36 17.02
N GLY A 203 -7.21 15.63 17.26
CA GLY A 203 -6.54 16.79 16.62
C GLY A 203 -7.05 17.12 15.22
N VAL A 204 -8.11 16.47 14.76
CA VAL A 204 -8.82 16.78 13.51
C VAL A 204 -10.09 17.56 13.85
N GLU A 205 -10.23 18.76 13.28
CA GLU A 205 -11.46 19.51 13.41
C GLU A 205 -12.58 18.89 12.56
N GLN A 206 -13.77 18.74 13.14
CA GLN A 206 -14.92 18.22 12.41
C GLN A 206 -15.26 19.16 11.24
N ASN A 207 -15.36 18.59 10.05
CA ASN A 207 -15.75 19.35 8.86
C ASN A 207 -16.56 18.48 7.90
N LEU A 208 -17.88 18.60 7.98
CA LEU A 208 -18.80 17.80 7.20
C LEU A 208 -18.73 18.08 5.68
N ASN A 209 -18.33 19.28 5.28
CA ASN A 209 -18.16 19.59 3.86
C ASN A 209 -16.92 18.90 3.29
N ILE A 210 -15.79 18.90 4.03
CA ILE A 210 -14.58 18.18 3.63
C ILE A 210 -14.86 16.68 3.62
N ALA A 211 -15.51 16.15 4.67
CA ALA A 211 -15.90 14.74 4.73
C ALA A 211 -16.72 14.34 3.51
N ARG A 212 -17.74 15.13 3.17
CA ARG A 212 -18.58 14.89 1.98
C ARG A 212 -17.77 14.88 0.69
N ALA A 213 -16.79 15.78 0.54
CA ALA A 213 -15.96 15.85 -0.65
C ALA A 213 -15.10 14.57 -0.82
N TYR A 214 -14.47 14.09 0.25
CA TYR A 214 -13.70 12.85 0.21
C TYR A 214 -14.59 11.62 0.00
N TYR A 215 -15.77 11.54 0.63
CA TYR A 215 -16.72 10.45 0.34
C TYR A 215 -17.18 10.48 -1.13
N ALA A 216 -17.41 11.65 -1.71
CA ALA A 216 -17.74 11.76 -3.13
C ALA A 216 -16.59 11.27 -4.02
N ALA A 217 -15.35 11.59 -3.68
CA ALA A 217 -14.17 11.14 -4.43
C ALA A 217 -14.00 9.61 -4.39
N ALA A 218 -14.14 8.99 -3.22
CA ALA A 218 -14.09 7.53 -3.09
C ALA A 218 -15.27 6.86 -3.84
N ALA A 219 -16.48 7.41 -3.74
CA ALA A 219 -17.66 6.91 -4.45
C ALA A 219 -17.51 6.98 -5.97
N ALA A 220 -16.88 8.02 -6.50
CA ALA A 220 -16.59 8.15 -7.93
C ALA A 220 -15.64 7.06 -8.45
N GLN A 221 -14.88 6.43 -7.56
CA GLN A 221 -14.01 5.31 -7.87
C GLN A 221 -14.65 3.93 -7.58
N GLY A 222 -15.95 3.91 -7.27
CA GLY A 222 -16.71 2.68 -7.09
C GLY A 222 -16.87 2.22 -5.63
N ASP A 223 -16.48 3.01 -4.63
CA ASP A 223 -16.76 2.70 -3.23
C ASP A 223 -18.25 2.96 -2.93
N GLU A 224 -19.04 1.88 -2.88
CA GLU A 224 -20.48 1.96 -2.61
C GLU A 224 -20.77 2.51 -1.21
N THR A 225 -19.95 2.17 -0.21
CA THR A 225 -20.12 2.62 1.18
C THR A 225 -19.89 4.13 1.26
N ALA A 226 -18.85 4.63 0.59
CA ALA A 226 -18.63 6.06 0.45
C ALA A 226 -19.80 6.77 -0.24
N GLY A 227 -20.40 6.12 -1.26
CA GLY A 227 -21.58 6.63 -1.95
C GLY A 227 -22.80 6.76 -1.03
N LEU A 228 -23.02 5.80 -0.14
CA LEU A 228 -24.07 5.89 0.87
C LEU A 228 -23.80 7.04 1.86
N LYS A 229 -22.59 7.13 2.37
CA LYS A 229 -22.14 8.19 3.28
C LYS A 229 -22.24 9.59 2.65
N PHE A 230 -21.86 9.71 1.40
CA PHE A 230 -22.00 10.98 0.65
C PHE A 230 -23.48 11.44 0.58
N ARG A 231 -24.42 10.51 0.29
CA ARG A 231 -25.85 10.84 0.22
C ARG A 231 -26.42 11.23 1.58
N GLU A 232 -26.09 10.45 2.63
CA GLU A 232 -26.49 10.72 4.01
C GLU A 232 -26.02 12.11 4.46
N LEU A 233 -24.74 12.40 4.27
CA LEU A 233 -24.14 13.66 4.71
C LEU A 233 -24.65 14.86 3.89
N SER A 234 -24.93 14.66 2.60
CA SER A 234 -25.52 15.67 1.74
C SER A 234 -26.96 16.03 2.16
N ALA A 235 -27.75 15.03 2.56
CA ALA A 235 -29.10 15.24 3.09
C ALA A 235 -29.04 15.99 4.43
N ARG A 236 -28.16 15.58 5.33
CA ARG A 236 -27.95 16.23 6.64
C ARG A 236 -27.55 17.71 6.49
N LEU A 237 -26.61 18.03 5.62
CA LEU A 237 -26.17 19.40 5.36
C LEU A 237 -27.29 20.27 4.75
N LYS A 238 -28.15 19.68 3.89
CA LYS A 238 -29.32 20.40 3.36
C LYS A 238 -30.36 20.72 4.44
N SER A 239 -30.58 19.80 5.38
CA SER A 239 -31.58 20.01 6.47
C SER A 239 -31.08 21.02 7.51
N GLN A 240 -29.77 21.22 7.65
CA GLN A 240 -29.21 22.18 8.60
C GLN A 240 -29.28 23.64 8.08
N GLY A 241 -29.60 23.86 6.79
CA GLY A 241 -29.67 25.19 6.16
C GLY A 241 -28.33 25.93 6.13
N PRO A 242 -28.23 27.06 5.45
CA PRO A 242 -27.13 28.00 5.70
C PRO A 242 -27.29 28.47 7.14
N ALA A 243 -26.23 28.39 7.97
CA ALA A 243 -26.24 28.95 9.32
C ALA A 243 -26.78 30.37 9.22
N SER A 244 -27.95 30.57 9.78
CA SER A 244 -28.61 31.89 9.82
C SER A 244 -27.65 32.81 10.57
N GLY A 245 -26.86 33.56 9.84
CA GLY A 245 -26.16 34.71 10.41
C GLY A 245 -27.24 35.59 10.99
N VAL A 246 -27.44 35.52 12.30
CA VAL A 246 -28.20 36.52 13.03
C VAL A 246 -27.43 37.81 12.86
N GLY A 247 -27.83 38.56 11.80
CA GLY A 247 -27.47 39.95 11.66
C GLY A 247 -28.06 40.67 12.85
N ALA A 248 -27.24 41.10 13.76
CA ALA A 248 -27.58 42.13 14.67
C ALA A 248 -27.88 43.39 13.83
N GLU A 249 -29.17 43.73 13.70
CA GLU A 249 -29.54 45.05 13.19
C GLU A 249 -28.89 46.12 14.09
N PRO A 250 -28.18 47.11 13.53
CA PRO A 250 -27.70 48.24 14.30
C PRO A 250 -28.93 49.06 14.72
N GLY A 251 -29.16 49.11 16.03
CA GLY A 251 -30.23 49.83 16.65
C GLY A 251 -30.29 51.27 16.17
N SER A 252 -31.48 51.71 15.73
CA SER A 252 -31.82 53.11 15.41
C SER A 252 -31.52 54.01 16.61
N PRO A 253 -30.96 55.21 16.39
CA PRO A 253 -30.72 56.17 17.48
C PRO A 253 -32.04 56.70 18.02
N ARG A 254 -32.25 56.52 19.32
CA ARG A 254 -33.37 57.15 20.04
C ARG A 254 -33.17 58.69 20.00
N ALA A 255 -34.20 59.38 19.48
CA ALA A 255 -34.33 60.80 19.59
C ALA A 255 -34.42 61.25 21.07
N ALA A 256 -33.69 62.32 21.41
CA ALA A 256 -33.77 62.96 22.72
C ALA A 256 -35.04 63.79 22.85
N PRO A 257 -35.69 63.88 24.02
CA PRO A 257 -36.79 64.77 24.29
C PRO A 257 -36.26 66.23 24.55
N GLN A 258 -37.02 67.15 24.06
CA GLN A 258 -36.87 68.59 24.38
C GLN A 258 -37.27 68.92 25.80
#